data_c153e039063cd0758416517719f8bb72
#
_entry.id   c153e039063cd0758416517719f8bb72
#
_cell.length_a   1.000
_cell.length_b   1.000
_cell.length_c   1.000
_cell.angle_alpha   90.00
_cell.angle_beta   90.00
_cell.angle_gamma   90.00
#
_symmetry.space_group_name_H-M   'P 1'
#
loop_
_entity.id
_entity.type
_entity.pdbx_description
1 polymer ?
#
loop_
_entity_poly.entity_id
_entity_poly.type
_entity_poly.pdbx_seq_one_letter_code
_entity_poly.pdbx_strand_id
1 'polypeptide(L)'
;MFVGGAVEILEKTGAIHAAFGKLASKQNLNVNVLVFLVMAFMSIGGAAGVFANPVVALIPIGIILATNLGYDSFTGFLLVYMGAYSGFNVGWANASTIGTAQPIAELPIFSGFSVRVVLNIINFAICYFFTIRYMKTIKADPKKSLNYEAGMSVSDSMGAGKDGAEAIEARLTTKHLISLIGLVVAVAAILVGSVKYKWSYDQIAATFFTLAVVVGLLNGMGINGTT
;
A
#
# COMPACT_ATOMS: atom_id res chain seq x y z
N MET A 1 1.74 17.88 8.21
CA MET A 1 1.92 17.19 9.50
C MET A 1 0.77 16.22 9.78
N PHE A 2 -0.49 16.61 9.88
CA PHE A 2 -1.61 15.74 10.31
C PHE A 2 -1.84 14.50 9.42
N VAL A 3 -1.71 14.63 8.11
CA VAL A 3 -1.89 13.51 7.18
C VAL A 3 -0.81 12.43 7.41
N GLY A 4 0.46 12.85 7.54
CA GLY A 4 1.56 11.93 7.81
C GLY A 4 1.42 11.23 9.16
N GLY A 5 1.07 11.99 10.22
CA GLY A 5 0.82 11.44 11.54
C GLY A 5 -0.33 10.42 11.58
N ALA A 6 -1.43 10.66 10.84
CA ALA A 6 -2.53 9.71 10.75
C ALA A 6 -2.12 8.38 10.08
N VAL A 7 -1.32 8.46 9.02
CA VAL A 7 -0.78 7.26 8.34
C VAL A 7 0.19 6.52 9.27
N GLU A 8 1.05 7.23 10.00
CA GLU A 8 1.98 6.63 10.97
C GLU A 8 1.25 5.92 12.12
N ILE A 9 0.17 6.52 12.66
CA ILE A 9 -0.65 5.86 13.67
C ILE A 9 -1.29 4.58 13.10
N LEU A 10 -1.83 4.62 11.90
CA LEU A 10 -2.35 3.45 11.21
C LEU A 10 -1.28 2.34 11.03
N GLU A 11 -0.06 2.72 10.69
CA GLU A 11 1.07 1.79 10.56
C GLU A 11 1.41 1.16 11.90
N LYS A 12 1.53 1.97 12.96
CA LYS A 12 1.79 1.49 14.33
C LYS A 12 0.73 0.53 14.87
N THR A 13 -0.52 0.59 14.37
CA THR A 13 -1.56 -0.40 14.73
C THR A 13 -1.30 -1.79 14.15
N GLY A 14 -0.42 -1.93 13.15
CA GLY A 14 -0.22 -3.16 12.41
C GLY A 14 -1.38 -3.54 11.47
N ALA A 15 -2.42 -2.72 11.36
CA ALA A 15 -3.61 -3.01 10.54
C ALA A 15 -3.26 -3.20 9.06
N ILE A 16 -2.33 -2.39 8.53
CA ILE A 16 -1.85 -2.48 7.14
C ILE A 16 -1.12 -3.81 6.93
N HIS A 17 -0.20 -4.17 7.84
CA HIS A 17 0.56 -5.42 7.79
C HIS A 17 -0.37 -6.64 7.86
N ALA A 18 -1.34 -6.63 8.79
CA ALA A 18 -2.32 -7.70 8.93
C ALA A 18 -3.24 -7.85 7.71
N ALA A 19 -3.64 -6.74 7.07
CA ALA A 19 -4.44 -6.78 5.85
C ALA A 19 -3.65 -7.38 4.68
N PHE A 20 -2.40 -6.92 4.50
CA PHE A 20 -1.52 -7.45 3.47
C PHE A 20 -1.18 -8.92 3.70
N GLY A 21 -0.83 -9.31 4.94
CA GLY A 21 -0.56 -10.68 5.33
C GLY A 21 -1.76 -11.60 5.06
N LYS A 22 -2.98 -11.17 5.40
CA LYS A 22 -4.20 -11.95 5.10
C LYS A 22 -4.46 -12.09 3.60
N LEU A 23 -4.15 -11.07 2.80
CA LEU A 23 -4.25 -11.17 1.35
C LEU A 23 -3.19 -12.14 0.81
N ALA A 24 -1.96 -12.03 1.28
CA ALA A 24 -0.84 -12.88 0.91
C ALA A 24 -1.03 -14.35 1.31
N SER A 25 -1.74 -14.63 2.41
CA SER A 25 -2.03 -16.00 2.87
C SER A 25 -3.03 -16.78 2.01
N LYS A 26 -3.73 -16.12 1.06
CA LYS A 26 -4.69 -16.77 0.15
C LYS A 26 -4.01 -17.57 -0.98
N GLN A 27 -3.18 -18.53 -0.63
CA GLN A 27 -2.43 -19.37 -1.59
C GLN A 27 -3.29 -20.32 -2.43
N ASN A 28 -4.59 -20.50 -2.08
CA ASN A 28 -5.52 -21.34 -2.85
C ASN A 28 -6.02 -20.68 -4.15
N LEU A 29 -5.65 -19.43 -4.41
CA LEU A 29 -6.00 -18.71 -5.63
C LEU A 29 -4.98 -19.01 -6.74
N ASN A 30 -5.44 -18.87 -8.00
CA ASN A 30 -4.51 -18.85 -9.12
C ASN A 30 -3.46 -17.75 -8.90
N VAL A 31 -2.18 -18.09 -9.11
CA VAL A 31 -1.04 -17.19 -8.85
C VAL A 31 -1.22 -15.83 -9.52
N ASN A 32 -1.69 -15.79 -10.79
CA ASN A 32 -1.91 -14.53 -11.49
C ASN A 32 -2.99 -13.67 -10.83
N VAL A 33 -4.05 -14.31 -10.30
CA VAL A 33 -5.13 -13.60 -9.58
C VAL A 33 -4.61 -13.08 -8.26
N LEU A 34 -3.82 -13.85 -7.52
CA LEU A 34 -3.23 -13.42 -6.26
C LEU A 34 -2.29 -12.23 -6.47
N VAL A 35 -1.41 -12.30 -7.48
CA VAL A 35 -0.51 -11.20 -7.88
C VAL A 35 -1.30 -9.95 -8.23
N PHE A 36 -2.37 -10.10 -9.03
CA PHE A 36 -3.25 -8.97 -9.37
C PHE A 36 -3.86 -8.33 -8.13
N LEU A 37 -4.42 -9.14 -7.21
CA LEU A 37 -5.07 -8.63 -6.00
C LEU A 37 -4.07 -7.93 -5.07
N VAL A 38 -2.88 -8.50 -4.89
CA VAL A 38 -1.82 -7.89 -4.07
C VAL A 38 -1.38 -6.56 -4.68
N MET A 39 -1.05 -6.53 -5.97
CA MET A 39 -0.61 -5.31 -6.64
C MET A 39 -1.73 -4.25 -6.68
N ALA A 40 -3.01 -4.66 -6.90
CA ALA A 40 -4.14 -3.74 -6.89
C ALA A 40 -4.37 -3.12 -5.50
N PHE A 41 -4.27 -3.93 -4.44
CA PHE A 41 -4.32 -3.45 -3.06
C PHE A 41 -3.22 -2.41 -2.80
N MET A 42 -1.98 -2.72 -3.19
CA MET A 42 -0.85 -1.82 -3.06
C MET A 42 -1.03 -0.54 -3.89
N SER A 43 -1.56 -0.65 -5.12
CA SER A 43 -1.80 0.49 -6.01
C SER A 43 -2.85 1.46 -5.44
N ILE A 44 -3.95 0.94 -4.93
CA ILE A 44 -5.01 1.76 -4.32
C ILE A 44 -4.47 2.50 -3.09
N GLY A 45 -3.76 1.80 -2.20
CA GLY A 45 -3.14 2.42 -1.03
C GLY A 45 -2.05 3.41 -1.39
N GLY A 46 -1.28 3.15 -2.45
CA GLY A 46 -0.31 4.08 -3.02
C GLY A 46 -0.98 5.35 -3.54
N ALA A 47 -2.05 5.21 -4.34
CA ALA A 47 -2.80 6.33 -4.89
C ALA A 47 -3.48 7.19 -3.82
N ALA A 48 -3.84 6.60 -2.69
CA ALA A 48 -4.35 7.31 -1.51
C ALA A 48 -3.24 7.94 -0.65
N GLY A 49 -1.95 7.65 -0.95
CA GLY A 49 -0.80 8.14 -0.18
C GLY A 49 -0.52 7.36 1.11
N VAL A 50 -1.24 6.25 1.36
CA VAL A 50 -1.10 5.42 2.56
C VAL A 50 0.21 4.64 2.53
N PHE A 51 0.63 4.13 1.36
CA PHE A 51 1.84 3.32 1.20
C PHE A 51 3.06 4.12 0.69
N ALA A 52 3.14 5.41 0.97
CA ALA A 52 4.31 6.20 0.60
C ALA A 52 5.58 5.72 1.35
N ASN A 53 5.57 5.82 2.67
CA ASN A 53 6.67 5.40 3.54
C ASN A 53 6.56 3.92 3.98
N PRO A 54 5.35 3.41 4.35
CA PRO A 54 5.20 2.02 4.80
C PRO A 54 5.55 0.96 3.76
N VAL A 55 5.62 1.31 2.47
CA VAL A 55 5.95 0.37 1.40
C VAL A 55 7.23 -0.41 1.67
N VAL A 56 8.25 0.24 2.24
CA VAL A 56 9.55 -0.40 2.55
C VAL A 56 9.39 -1.50 3.59
N ALA A 57 8.60 -1.25 4.64
CA ALA A 57 8.32 -2.22 5.69
C ALA A 57 7.47 -3.42 5.21
N LEU A 58 6.76 -3.28 4.09
CA LEU A 58 5.95 -4.35 3.49
C LEU A 58 6.75 -5.23 2.51
N ILE A 59 7.94 -4.80 2.06
CA ILE A 59 8.78 -5.56 1.11
C ILE A 59 9.11 -6.97 1.65
N PRO A 60 9.53 -7.17 2.91
CA PRO A 60 9.81 -8.50 3.45
C PRO A 60 8.63 -9.46 3.32
N ILE A 61 7.40 -8.98 3.56
CA ILE A 61 6.18 -9.80 3.42
C ILE A 61 5.97 -10.19 1.94
N GLY A 62 6.22 -9.25 1.02
CA GLY A 62 6.18 -9.53 -0.42
C GLY A 62 7.20 -10.58 -0.85
N ILE A 63 8.41 -10.52 -0.30
CA ILE A 63 9.47 -11.51 -0.56
C ILE A 63 9.03 -12.90 -0.08
N ILE A 64 8.52 -13.02 1.14
CA ILE A 64 8.04 -14.29 1.67
C ILE A 64 6.86 -14.82 0.83
N LEU A 65 5.94 -13.96 0.41
CA LEU A 65 4.87 -14.36 -0.48
C LEU A 65 5.41 -14.91 -1.80
N ALA A 66 6.33 -14.19 -2.46
CA ALA A 66 6.89 -14.60 -3.74
C ALA A 66 7.66 -15.92 -3.63
N THR A 67 8.49 -16.08 -2.58
CA THR A 67 9.25 -17.32 -2.33
C THR A 67 8.35 -18.50 -2.03
N ASN A 68 7.26 -18.32 -1.27
CA ASN A 68 6.26 -19.37 -1.03
C ASN A 68 5.51 -19.78 -2.31
N LEU A 69 5.43 -18.89 -3.30
CA LEU A 69 4.86 -19.18 -4.62
C LEU A 69 5.90 -19.75 -5.61
N GLY A 70 7.15 -19.95 -5.17
CA GLY A 70 8.24 -20.50 -5.98
C GLY A 70 8.88 -19.47 -6.94
N TYR A 71 8.84 -18.19 -6.58
CA TYR A 71 9.50 -17.10 -7.31
C TYR A 71 10.65 -16.51 -6.49
N ASP A 72 11.43 -15.65 -7.10
CA ASP A 72 12.57 -14.99 -6.47
C ASP A 72 12.17 -13.79 -5.58
N SER A 73 13.10 -13.32 -4.76
CA SER A 73 12.89 -12.16 -3.89
C SER A 73 12.64 -10.86 -4.66
N PHE A 74 13.18 -10.73 -5.88
CA PHE A 74 12.92 -9.58 -6.73
C PHE A 74 11.45 -9.52 -7.18
N THR A 75 10.82 -10.67 -7.43
CA THR A 75 9.37 -10.74 -7.63
C THR A 75 8.61 -10.18 -6.44
N GLY A 76 9.01 -10.53 -5.21
CA GLY A 76 8.41 -9.98 -3.99
C GLY A 76 8.51 -8.46 -3.90
N PHE A 77 9.67 -7.92 -4.23
CA PHE A 77 9.89 -6.48 -4.35
C PHE A 77 8.95 -5.85 -5.40
N LEU A 78 8.84 -6.45 -6.59
CA LEU A 78 7.95 -5.95 -7.65
C LEU A 78 6.47 -5.93 -7.20
N LEU A 79 5.99 -6.97 -6.52
CA LEU A 79 4.60 -7.04 -6.04
C LEU A 79 4.26 -5.87 -5.13
N VAL A 80 5.15 -5.53 -4.22
CA VAL A 80 4.94 -4.50 -3.20
C VAL A 80 5.27 -3.13 -3.76
N TYR A 81 6.50 -2.93 -4.22
CA TYR A 81 7.01 -1.62 -4.62
C TYR A 81 6.36 -1.13 -5.90
N MET A 82 6.42 -1.92 -6.99
CA MET A 82 5.77 -1.53 -8.25
C MET A 82 4.25 -1.45 -8.10
N GLY A 83 3.65 -2.34 -7.29
CA GLY A 83 2.25 -2.25 -6.92
C GLY A 83 1.92 -0.89 -6.32
N ALA A 84 2.58 -0.49 -5.23
CA ALA A 84 2.32 0.77 -4.54
C ALA A 84 2.60 2.00 -5.41
N TYR A 85 3.74 2.02 -6.09
CA TYR A 85 4.14 3.17 -6.91
C TYR A 85 3.35 3.30 -8.20
N SER A 86 2.74 2.23 -8.71
CA SER A 86 1.78 2.33 -9.83
C SER A 86 0.61 3.25 -9.51
N GLY A 87 0.20 3.32 -8.23
CA GLY A 87 -0.83 4.24 -7.75
C GLY A 87 -0.26 5.57 -7.27
N PHE A 88 0.82 5.54 -6.48
CA PHE A 88 1.42 6.72 -5.86
C PHE A 88 1.86 7.78 -6.89
N ASN A 89 2.44 7.36 -8.01
CA ASN A 89 2.90 8.25 -9.08
C ASN A 89 1.76 9.12 -9.65
N VAL A 90 0.54 8.62 -9.61
CA VAL A 90 -0.64 9.34 -10.10
C VAL A 90 -1.38 10.05 -8.97
N GLY A 91 -1.46 9.42 -7.79
CA GLY A 91 -1.90 10.02 -6.55
C GLY A 91 -3.29 10.66 -6.59
N TRP A 92 -4.31 9.99 -7.18
CA TRP A 92 -5.64 10.59 -7.37
C TRP A 92 -6.36 10.96 -6.06
N ALA A 93 -5.96 10.38 -4.91
CA ALA A 93 -6.49 10.70 -3.58
C ALA A 93 -5.37 11.04 -2.57
N ASN A 94 -4.15 11.32 -3.05
CA ASN A 94 -3.00 11.57 -2.18
C ASN A 94 -3.02 13.00 -1.65
N ALA A 95 -3.44 13.16 -0.38
CA ALA A 95 -3.49 14.45 0.28
C ALA A 95 -2.11 15.08 0.52
N SER A 96 -1.06 14.25 0.70
CA SER A 96 0.30 14.73 0.98
C SER A 96 1.00 15.32 -0.25
N THR A 97 0.65 14.86 -1.45
CA THR A 97 1.25 15.35 -2.71
C THR A 97 0.30 16.29 -3.43
N ILE A 98 -0.74 15.74 -4.06
CA ILE A 98 -1.69 16.52 -4.87
C ILE A 98 -2.50 17.48 -4.01
N GLY A 99 -2.96 17.05 -2.82
CA GLY A 99 -3.70 17.88 -1.89
C GLY A 99 -2.90 19.08 -1.38
N THR A 100 -1.57 18.99 -1.36
CA THR A 100 -0.67 20.10 -1.00
C THR A 100 -0.30 20.96 -2.21
N ALA A 101 0.00 20.34 -3.35
CA ALA A 101 0.47 21.05 -4.54
C ALA A 101 -0.63 21.90 -5.21
N GLN A 102 -1.84 21.38 -5.27
CA GLN A 102 -2.95 22.08 -5.96
C GLN A 102 -3.35 23.41 -5.32
N PRO A 103 -3.47 23.55 -3.98
CA PRO A 103 -3.73 24.87 -3.38
C PRO A 103 -2.61 25.88 -3.65
N ILE A 104 -1.34 25.44 -3.67
CA ILE A 104 -0.19 26.30 -4.02
C ILE A 104 -0.29 26.81 -5.47
N ALA A 105 -0.80 25.96 -6.37
CA ALA A 105 -1.06 26.30 -7.76
C ALA A 105 -2.42 27.00 -8.00
N GLU A 106 -3.12 27.38 -6.94
CA GLU A 106 -4.46 28.01 -6.99
C GLU A 106 -5.51 27.14 -7.71
N LEU A 107 -5.32 25.83 -7.73
CA LEU A 107 -6.24 24.86 -8.32
C LEU A 107 -7.14 24.23 -7.24
N PRO A 108 -8.40 23.88 -7.60
CA PRO A 108 -9.26 23.13 -6.69
C PRO A 108 -8.64 21.81 -6.30
N ILE A 109 -8.69 21.47 -4.99
CA ILE A 109 -8.12 20.23 -4.45
C ILE A 109 -8.77 19.02 -5.13
N PHE A 110 -7.94 18.06 -5.52
CA PHE A 110 -8.30 16.86 -6.29
C PHE A 110 -8.98 17.15 -7.65
N SER A 111 -8.80 18.36 -8.21
CA SER A 111 -9.16 18.60 -9.60
C SER A 111 -8.44 17.64 -10.54
N GLY A 112 -9.11 17.22 -11.62
CA GLY A 112 -8.57 16.19 -12.52
C GLY A 112 -8.65 14.75 -11.98
N PHE A 113 -9.43 14.49 -10.94
CA PHE A 113 -9.61 13.16 -10.33
C PHE A 113 -9.88 12.07 -11.38
N SER A 114 -10.85 12.28 -12.28
CA SER A 114 -11.23 11.28 -13.30
C SER A 114 -10.07 10.93 -14.23
N VAL A 115 -9.33 11.93 -14.69
CA VAL A 115 -8.15 11.73 -15.55
C VAL A 115 -7.07 10.93 -14.81
N ARG A 116 -6.84 11.26 -13.52
CA ARG A 116 -5.88 10.57 -12.69
C ARG A 116 -6.26 9.12 -12.44
N VAL A 117 -7.54 8.81 -12.25
CA VAL A 117 -8.01 7.41 -12.12
C VAL A 117 -7.72 6.62 -13.39
N VAL A 118 -8.00 7.19 -14.56
CA VAL A 118 -7.68 6.55 -15.86
C VAL A 118 -6.17 6.33 -16.00
N LEU A 119 -5.35 7.34 -15.67
CA LEU A 119 -3.89 7.21 -15.71
C LEU A 119 -3.38 6.16 -14.72
N ASN A 120 -4.01 6.03 -13.53
CA ASN A 120 -3.64 4.99 -12.58
C ASN A 120 -3.95 3.59 -13.14
N ILE A 121 -5.10 3.40 -13.79
CA ILE A 121 -5.45 2.12 -14.41
C ILE A 121 -4.42 1.76 -15.49
N ILE A 122 -4.04 2.71 -16.34
CA ILE A 122 -3.02 2.51 -17.39
C ILE A 122 -1.67 2.16 -16.77
N ASN A 123 -1.21 2.95 -15.79
CA ASN A 123 0.07 2.73 -15.12
C ASN A 123 0.09 1.38 -14.38
N PHE A 124 -0.98 1.04 -13.69
CA PHE A 124 -1.15 -0.26 -13.05
C PHE A 124 -1.09 -1.41 -14.07
N ALA A 125 -1.79 -1.30 -15.19
CA ALA A 125 -1.79 -2.33 -16.24
C ALA A 125 -0.37 -2.55 -16.80
N ILE A 126 0.39 -1.47 -17.00
CA ILE A 126 1.78 -1.54 -17.45
C ILE A 126 2.65 -2.27 -16.40
N CYS A 127 2.59 -1.83 -15.13
CA CYS A 127 3.36 -2.44 -14.04
C CYS A 127 3.00 -3.91 -13.85
N TYR A 128 1.73 -4.26 -13.88
CA TYR A 128 1.24 -5.62 -13.78
C TYR A 128 1.72 -6.49 -14.95
N PHE A 129 1.61 -5.99 -16.18
CA PHE A 129 2.08 -6.70 -17.37
C PHE A 129 3.56 -7.05 -17.31
N PHE A 130 4.43 -6.09 -16.93
CA PHE A 130 5.85 -6.33 -16.82
C PHE A 130 6.19 -7.27 -15.67
N THR A 131 5.49 -7.18 -14.54
CA THR A 131 5.66 -8.09 -13.42
C THR A 131 5.31 -9.53 -13.81
N ILE A 132 4.16 -9.76 -14.46
CA ILE A 132 3.76 -11.09 -14.93
C ILE A 132 4.72 -11.62 -16.00
N ARG A 133 5.19 -10.75 -16.90
CA ARG A 133 6.19 -11.12 -17.91
C ARG A 133 7.50 -11.58 -17.24
N TYR A 134 8.00 -10.86 -16.26
CA TYR A 134 9.17 -11.23 -15.49
C TYR A 134 8.97 -12.59 -14.79
N MET A 135 7.87 -12.75 -14.06
CA MET A 135 7.50 -14.00 -13.38
C MET A 135 7.48 -15.20 -14.33
N LYS A 136 6.91 -15.05 -15.53
CA LYS A 136 6.91 -16.11 -16.56
C LYS A 136 8.33 -16.43 -17.05
N THR A 137 9.16 -15.41 -17.22
CA THR A 137 10.54 -15.57 -17.69
C THR A 137 11.38 -16.37 -16.69
N ILE A 138 11.32 -16.03 -15.40
CA ILE A 138 12.09 -16.73 -14.37
C ILE A 138 11.54 -18.13 -14.06
N LYS A 139 10.24 -18.34 -14.25
CA LYS A 139 9.62 -19.66 -14.12
C LYS A 139 10.06 -20.62 -15.22
N ALA A 140 10.28 -20.11 -16.44
CA ALA A 140 10.79 -20.89 -17.57
C ALA A 140 12.29 -21.15 -17.48
N ASP A 141 13.06 -20.17 -16.98
CA ASP A 141 14.52 -20.26 -16.83
C ASP A 141 14.95 -19.49 -15.57
N PRO A 142 15.18 -20.19 -14.44
CA PRO A 142 15.59 -19.56 -13.18
C PRO A 142 16.92 -18.78 -13.26
N LYS A 143 17.78 -19.09 -14.24
CA LYS A 143 19.04 -18.37 -14.45
C LYS A 143 18.83 -16.92 -14.93
N LYS A 144 17.64 -16.58 -15.42
CA LYS A 144 17.24 -15.22 -15.82
C LYS A 144 16.74 -14.36 -14.66
N SER A 145 16.74 -14.91 -13.44
CA SER A 145 16.48 -14.11 -12.26
C SER A 145 17.59 -13.07 -12.07
N LEU A 146 17.22 -11.83 -11.76
CA LEU A 146 18.18 -10.77 -11.45
C LEU A 146 19.00 -11.06 -10.19
N ASN A 147 18.50 -11.93 -9.32
CA ASN A 147 19.22 -12.36 -8.11
C ASN A 147 20.19 -13.53 -8.37
N TYR A 148 20.10 -14.18 -9.52
CA TYR A 148 20.95 -15.33 -9.84
C TYR A 148 22.43 -14.93 -9.96
N GLU A 149 22.73 -13.81 -10.62
CA GLU A 149 24.10 -13.28 -10.77
C GLU A 149 24.68 -12.73 -9.47
N ALA A 150 23.83 -12.28 -8.54
CA ALA A 150 24.25 -11.79 -7.24
C ALA A 150 24.66 -12.91 -6.26
N GLY A 151 24.58 -14.20 -6.67
CA GLY A 151 24.90 -15.35 -5.81
C GLY A 151 23.95 -15.48 -4.61
N MET A 152 22.89 -14.70 -4.56
CA MET A 152 21.88 -14.80 -3.51
C MET A 152 21.01 -16.03 -3.76
N SER A 153 21.27 -17.08 -3.00
CA SER A 153 20.33 -18.20 -2.95
C SER A 153 19.00 -17.72 -2.35
N VAL A 154 17.90 -18.37 -2.71
CA VAL A 154 16.56 -18.10 -2.14
C VAL A 154 16.62 -18.15 -0.60
N SER A 155 17.53 -18.93 -0.01
CA SER A 155 17.77 -19.02 1.43
C SER A 155 18.46 -17.79 2.02
N ASP A 156 19.32 -17.09 1.28
CA ASP A 156 20.04 -15.91 1.80
C ASP A 156 19.17 -14.65 1.80
N SER A 157 18.15 -14.61 0.93
CA SER A 157 17.11 -13.57 0.95
C SER A 157 16.15 -13.70 2.16
N MET A 158 16.19 -14.81 2.88
CA MET A 158 15.42 -15.06 4.10
C MET A 158 15.94 -14.30 5.34
N GLY A 159 17.01 -13.49 5.24
CA GLY A 159 17.38 -12.54 6.29
C GLY A 159 16.28 -11.53 6.63
N ALA A 160 15.31 -11.34 5.73
CA ALA A 160 14.05 -10.62 5.96
C ALA A 160 13.02 -11.44 6.77
N GLY A 161 13.39 -12.66 7.23
CA GLY A 161 12.45 -13.73 7.51
C GLY A 161 11.68 -13.66 8.81
N LYS A 162 12.12 -12.97 9.84
CA LYS A 162 11.38 -12.99 11.12
C LYS A 162 10.24 -11.97 11.11
N ASP A 163 10.50 -10.73 10.78
CA ASP A 163 9.48 -9.68 10.80
C ASP A 163 8.40 -9.91 9.74
N GLY A 164 8.79 -10.41 8.56
CA GLY A 164 7.85 -10.72 7.49
C GLY A 164 7.01 -11.98 7.75
N ALA A 165 7.59 -13.03 8.37
CA ALA A 165 6.85 -14.23 8.76
C ALA A 165 5.82 -13.91 9.85
N GLU A 166 6.19 -13.16 10.88
CA GLU A 166 5.29 -12.70 11.93
C GLU A 166 4.15 -11.83 11.35
N ALA A 167 4.44 -11.01 10.34
CA ALA A 167 3.43 -10.17 9.70
C ALA A 167 2.43 -11.00 8.86
N ILE A 168 2.85 -12.10 8.22
CA ILE A 168 1.93 -13.02 7.51
C ILE A 168 1.06 -13.79 8.51
N GLU A 169 1.61 -14.14 9.68
CA GLU A 169 0.88 -14.81 10.75
C GLU A 169 -0.02 -13.85 11.55
N ALA A 170 0.18 -12.52 11.41
CA ALA A 170 -0.61 -11.53 12.10
C ALA A 170 -2.11 -11.68 11.77
N ARG A 171 -2.89 -12.11 12.74
CA ARG A 171 -4.33 -12.27 12.58
C ARG A 171 -5.00 -10.90 12.46
N LEU A 172 -5.80 -10.73 11.42
CA LEU A 172 -6.69 -9.59 11.30
C LEU A 172 -7.68 -9.60 12.47
N THR A 173 -7.47 -8.68 13.40
CA THR A 173 -8.39 -8.47 14.52
C THR A 173 -9.55 -7.55 14.11
N THR A 174 -10.66 -7.59 14.87
CA THR A 174 -11.77 -6.66 14.65
C THR A 174 -11.32 -5.20 14.72
N LYS A 175 -10.36 -4.88 15.60
CA LYS A 175 -9.79 -3.53 15.70
C LYS A 175 -9.06 -3.11 14.42
N HIS A 176 -8.25 -3.99 13.84
CA HIS A 176 -7.59 -3.75 12.56
C HIS A 176 -8.60 -3.52 11.44
N LEU A 177 -9.68 -4.30 11.40
CA LEU A 177 -10.73 -4.15 10.40
C LEU A 177 -11.45 -2.79 10.54
N ILE A 178 -11.79 -2.38 11.75
CA ILE A 178 -12.41 -1.07 12.02
C ILE A 178 -11.46 0.07 11.61
N SER A 179 -10.17 -0.05 11.91
CA SER A 179 -9.15 0.95 11.52
C SER A 179 -9.05 1.11 10.00
N LEU A 180 -9.08 -0.02 9.26
CA LEU A 180 -9.05 -0.02 7.79
C LEU A 180 -10.34 0.54 7.18
N ILE A 181 -11.50 0.17 7.73
CA ILE A 181 -12.79 0.74 7.32
C ILE A 181 -12.79 2.25 7.59
N GLY A 182 -12.31 2.68 8.76
CA GLY A 182 -12.17 4.09 9.10
C GLY A 182 -11.32 4.85 8.09
N LEU A 183 -10.20 4.27 7.64
CA LEU A 183 -9.36 4.84 6.60
C LEU A 183 -10.12 4.97 5.27
N VAL A 184 -10.82 3.93 4.83
CA VAL A 184 -11.61 3.96 3.58
C VAL A 184 -12.70 5.03 3.66
N VAL A 185 -13.41 5.11 4.78
CA VAL A 185 -14.45 6.12 5.03
C VAL A 185 -13.85 7.53 5.02
N ALA A 186 -12.72 7.74 5.67
CA ALA A 186 -12.05 9.04 5.68
C ALA A 186 -11.61 9.48 4.28
N VAL A 187 -10.99 8.58 3.51
CA VAL A 187 -10.60 8.86 2.10
C VAL A 187 -11.84 9.15 1.24
N ALA A 188 -12.91 8.38 1.38
CA ALA A 188 -14.15 8.61 0.66
C ALA A 188 -14.79 9.97 1.04
N ALA A 189 -14.83 10.30 2.33
CA ALA A 189 -15.34 11.58 2.82
C ALA A 189 -14.51 12.75 2.27
N ILE A 190 -13.18 12.65 2.26
CA ILE A 190 -12.29 13.65 1.71
C ILE A 190 -12.53 13.85 0.20
N LEU A 191 -12.66 12.75 -0.56
CA LEU A 191 -12.94 12.83 -2.00
C LEU A 191 -14.28 13.50 -2.28
N VAL A 192 -15.35 13.06 -1.61
CA VAL A 192 -16.69 13.64 -1.75
C VAL A 192 -16.68 15.08 -1.28
N GLY A 193 -16.07 15.37 -0.14
CA GLY A 193 -15.94 16.70 0.43
C GLY A 193 -15.20 17.67 -0.51
N SER A 194 -14.08 17.25 -1.07
CA SER A 194 -13.27 18.08 -1.96
C SER A 194 -13.95 18.30 -3.32
N VAL A 195 -14.50 17.25 -3.93
CA VAL A 195 -15.11 17.34 -5.27
C VAL A 195 -16.48 18.03 -5.24
N LYS A 196 -17.35 17.68 -4.27
CA LYS A 196 -18.73 18.18 -4.20
C LYS A 196 -18.87 19.46 -3.37
N TYR A 197 -18.17 19.51 -2.22
CA TYR A 197 -18.33 20.59 -1.25
C TYR A 197 -17.15 21.57 -1.24
N LYS A 198 -16.15 21.41 -2.12
CA LYS A 198 -14.96 22.25 -2.26
C LYS A 198 -14.20 22.43 -0.94
N TRP A 199 -14.02 21.35 -0.21
CA TRP A 199 -13.28 21.36 1.05
C TRP A 199 -11.89 21.95 0.87
N SER A 200 -11.48 22.77 1.84
CA SER A 200 -10.13 23.29 1.94
C SER A 200 -9.19 22.25 2.56
N TYR A 201 -7.89 22.55 2.54
CA TYR A 201 -6.87 21.69 3.16
C TYR A 201 -7.11 21.48 4.67
N ASP A 202 -7.67 22.48 5.38
CA ASP A 202 -7.95 22.39 6.82
C ASP A 202 -8.99 21.32 7.14
N GLN A 203 -10.02 21.17 6.33
CA GLN A 203 -11.05 20.14 6.50
C GLN A 203 -10.49 18.75 6.21
N ILE A 204 -9.61 18.62 5.21
CA ILE A 204 -8.88 17.39 4.93
C ILE A 204 -7.98 17.04 6.12
N ALA A 205 -7.22 18.01 6.64
CA ALA A 205 -6.36 17.81 7.79
C ALA A 205 -7.15 17.40 9.05
N ALA A 206 -8.30 18.07 9.29
CA ALA A 206 -9.20 17.72 10.40
C ALA A 206 -9.76 16.30 10.27
N THR A 207 -10.10 15.85 9.06
CA THR A 207 -10.57 14.48 8.82
C THR A 207 -9.50 13.44 9.14
N PHE A 208 -8.26 13.67 8.69
CA PHE A 208 -7.13 12.79 9.02
C PHE A 208 -6.79 12.83 10.52
N PHE A 209 -6.85 14.00 11.15
CA PHE A 209 -6.64 14.12 12.59
C PHE A 209 -7.71 13.33 13.37
N THR A 210 -8.98 13.47 13.01
CA THR A 210 -10.08 12.70 13.62
C THR A 210 -9.87 11.20 13.44
N LEU A 211 -9.49 10.75 12.23
CA LEU A 211 -9.15 9.35 11.97
C LEU A 211 -8.03 8.87 12.90
N ALA A 212 -6.95 9.66 13.02
CA ALA A 212 -5.80 9.33 13.87
C ALA A 212 -6.20 9.13 15.34
N VAL A 213 -6.99 10.07 15.89
CA VAL A 213 -7.48 10.00 17.26
C VAL A 213 -8.37 8.78 17.47
N VAL A 214 -9.35 8.56 16.59
CA VAL A 214 -10.29 7.43 16.70
C VAL A 214 -9.54 6.10 16.60
N VAL A 215 -8.66 5.95 15.62
CA VAL A 215 -7.87 4.72 15.42
C VAL A 215 -6.91 4.49 16.59
N GLY A 216 -6.23 5.53 17.06
CA GLY A 216 -5.32 5.44 18.20
C GLY A 216 -6.03 4.98 19.48
N LEU A 217 -7.16 5.59 19.80
CA LEU A 217 -7.97 5.21 20.97
C LEU A 217 -8.53 3.79 20.87
N LEU A 218 -9.05 3.39 19.72
CA LEU A 218 -9.59 2.03 19.49
C LEU A 218 -8.52 0.94 19.66
N ASN A 219 -7.28 1.24 19.30
CA ASN A 219 -6.17 0.29 19.42
C ASN A 219 -5.47 0.37 20.79
N GLY A 220 -5.94 1.23 21.70
CA GLY A 220 -5.40 1.35 23.06
C GLY A 220 -4.07 2.11 23.12
N MET A 221 -3.74 2.86 22.07
CA MET A 221 -2.67 3.83 22.11
C MET A 221 -3.12 4.96 23.04
N GLY A 222 -2.50 5.09 24.23
CA GLY A 222 -2.79 6.22 25.13
C GLY A 222 -2.43 7.56 24.47
N ILE A 223 -2.82 8.66 25.11
CA ILE A 223 -2.51 10.02 24.62
C ILE A 223 -1.03 10.20 24.29
N ASN A 224 -0.14 9.52 25.03
CA ASN A 224 1.32 9.53 24.79
C ASN A 224 1.76 8.70 23.56
N GLY A 225 0.91 7.87 22.98
CA GLY A 225 1.21 7.07 21.79
C GLY A 225 0.66 7.66 20.50
N THR A 226 -0.18 8.71 20.61
CA THR A 226 -0.78 9.43 19.48
C THR A 226 -0.10 10.77 19.20
N THR A 227 0.84 11.17 20.01
CA THR A 227 1.71 12.33 19.85
C THR A 227 3.11 11.90 19.45
#